data_67523acf02d79a2308a97aec7a4e9c66
#
_entry.id   67523acf02d79a2308a97aec7a4e9c66
#
_cell.length_a   1.000
_cell.length_b   1.000
_cell.length_c   1.000
_cell.angle_alpha   90.00
_cell.angle_beta   90.00
_cell.angle_gamma   90.00
#
_symmetry.space_group_name_H-M   'P 1'
#
loop_
_entity.id
_entity.type
_entity.pdbx_description
1 polymer ?
#
loop_
_entity_poly.entity_id
_entity_poly.type
_entity_poly.pdbx_seq_one_letter_code
_entity_poly.pdbx_strand_id
1 'polypeptide(L)'
;MTDTDAARTEIDPDRLKMFSFGVFTQLSGAVTAGMIHLGDRLGLYTALAELGRPATTAELAEATGLQERWVREWAHNQAAARIIDVDTSVSPELFSLSPEATAVLASPDHVAFGMGMFHRFPQTMGALDEMPDSFRTGLGHDYDTHGCEGAIGIEKSFEPWMRHHLLDTVLPSLDGVVERLERGVSVIDIGCGSGGAVLMMARRFPNSTFVGYDISARALERAAERLTESGLTNARFADPRVEPMPTDGSCDFVTTFDCIHDMTQPQAMMHSIREAIADDGIWLLVDIKGRDSFAENVEKNPMAPLMYGISVLSCMSSSLSEPGGAGLGTLGLPASKAQEMAATAGFSQFRKMDVDHSVNAFYEIRV
;
A
#
# COMPACT_ATOMS: atom_id res chain seq x y z
N MET A 1 17.41 11.69 -44.94
CA MET A 1 17.91 10.76 -43.92
C MET A 1 19.14 11.43 -43.34
N THR A 2 18.99 11.97 -42.13
CA THR A 2 20.06 12.75 -41.46
C THR A 2 21.04 11.79 -40.79
N ASP A 3 22.32 12.19 -40.67
CA ASP A 3 23.44 11.44 -40.08
C ASP A 3 23.13 10.85 -38.66
N THR A 4 22.08 11.28 -38.01
CA THR A 4 21.59 10.79 -36.72
C THR A 4 20.90 9.42 -36.79
N ASP A 5 20.41 8.97 -37.95
CA ASP A 5 19.74 7.66 -38.10
C ASP A 5 20.75 6.51 -38.31
N ALA A 6 21.93 6.79 -38.91
CA ALA A 6 22.95 5.78 -39.10
C ALA A 6 23.70 5.40 -37.81
N ALA A 7 23.81 6.33 -36.86
CA ALA A 7 24.49 6.09 -35.57
C ALA A 7 23.69 5.18 -34.59
N ARG A 8 22.43 4.86 -34.90
CA ARG A 8 21.56 3.99 -34.05
C ARG A 8 21.63 2.50 -34.40
N THR A 9 22.28 2.13 -35.49
CA THR A 9 22.31 0.74 -36.01
C THR A 9 23.54 -0.03 -35.60
N GLU A 10 24.64 0.62 -35.18
CA GLU A 10 25.82 -0.06 -34.73
C GLU A 10 25.79 -0.36 -33.23
N ILE A 11 25.92 -1.64 -32.89
CA ILE A 11 25.90 -2.08 -31.48
C ILE A 11 27.28 -1.82 -30.88
N ASP A 12 27.31 -0.94 -29.88
CA ASP A 12 28.50 -0.74 -29.03
C ASP A 12 28.59 -1.91 -28.04
N PRO A 13 29.67 -2.71 -28.06
CA PRO A 13 29.78 -3.89 -27.20
C PRO A 13 29.77 -3.59 -25.69
N ASP A 14 30.34 -2.45 -25.27
CA ASP A 14 30.38 -2.08 -23.85
C ASP A 14 28.98 -1.63 -23.35
N ARG A 15 28.28 -0.85 -24.14
CA ARG A 15 26.88 -0.48 -23.85
C ARG A 15 25.97 -1.70 -23.84
N LEU A 16 26.17 -2.64 -24.78
CA LEU A 16 25.40 -3.91 -24.78
C LEU A 16 25.62 -4.70 -23.50
N LYS A 17 26.86 -4.84 -23.06
CA LYS A 17 27.20 -5.53 -21.81
C LYS A 17 26.56 -4.88 -20.60
N MET A 18 26.67 -3.55 -20.48
CA MET A 18 26.05 -2.79 -19.39
C MET A 18 24.52 -2.91 -19.40
N PHE A 19 23.90 -2.82 -20.57
CA PHE A 19 22.45 -2.97 -20.72
C PHE A 19 21.98 -4.38 -20.32
N SER A 20 22.67 -5.41 -20.80
CA SER A 20 22.38 -6.80 -20.45
C SER A 20 22.49 -7.02 -18.94
N PHE A 21 23.56 -6.53 -18.31
CA PHE A 21 23.72 -6.60 -16.86
C PHE A 21 22.56 -5.90 -16.12
N GLY A 22 22.17 -4.69 -16.56
CA GLY A 22 21.05 -3.95 -16.00
C GLY A 22 19.71 -4.73 -16.05
N VAL A 23 19.43 -5.41 -17.19
CA VAL A 23 18.23 -6.26 -17.33
C VAL A 23 18.29 -7.43 -16.35
N PHE A 24 19.40 -8.14 -16.23
CA PHE A 24 19.55 -9.25 -15.29
C PHE A 24 19.52 -8.81 -13.82
N THR A 25 19.91 -7.57 -13.52
CA THR A 25 19.75 -6.99 -12.18
C THR A 25 18.28 -6.88 -11.79
N GLN A 26 17.37 -6.59 -12.74
CA GLN A 26 15.93 -6.58 -12.45
C GLN A 26 15.42 -7.99 -12.07
N LEU A 27 15.88 -9.03 -12.78
CA LEU A 27 15.54 -10.41 -12.43
C LEU A 27 16.09 -10.80 -11.05
N SER A 28 17.31 -10.39 -10.71
CA SER A 28 17.90 -10.58 -9.39
C SER A 28 17.03 -9.94 -8.29
N GLY A 29 16.57 -8.69 -8.50
CA GLY A 29 15.66 -8.00 -7.58
C GLY A 29 14.34 -8.76 -7.38
N ALA A 30 13.74 -9.26 -8.45
CA ALA A 30 12.48 -10.01 -8.37
C ALA A 30 12.65 -11.33 -7.58
N VAL A 31 13.73 -12.08 -7.81
CA VAL A 31 14.02 -13.32 -7.07
C VAL A 31 14.30 -13.00 -5.59
N THR A 32 15.07 -11.94 -5.31
CA THR A 32 15.34 -11.52 -3.92
C THR A 32 14.07 -11.08 -3.21
N ALA A 33 13.15 -10.38 -3.87
CA ALA A 33 11.84 -10.05 -3.30
C ALA A 33 11.05 -11.31 -2.89
N GLY A 34 11.09 -12.38 -3.69
CA GLY A 34 10.55 -13.68 -3.33
C GLY A 34 11.23 -14.29 -2.10
N MET A 35 12.55 -14.13 -1.96
CA MET A 35 13.27 -14.60 -0.76
C MET A 35 12.95 -13.75 0.47
N ILE A 36 12.71 -12.45 0.32
CA ILE A 36 12.21 -11.60 1.41
C ILE A 36 10.82 -12.08 1.87
N HIS A 37 9.91 -12.37 0.94
CA HIS A 37 8.61 -12.97 1.28
C HIS A 37 8.76 -14.27 2.08
N LEU A 38 9.64 -15.16 1.65
CA LEU A 38 9.90 -16.41 2.38
C LEU A 38 10.47 -16.15 3.78
N GLY A 39 11.34 -15.16 3.93
CA GLY A 39 11.89 -14.74 5.23
C GLY A 39 10.80 -14.28 6.21
N ASP A 40 9.84 -13.47 5.76
CA ASP A 40 8.67 -13.05 6.55
C ASP A 40 7.77 -14.25 6.90
N ARG A 41 7.40 -15.02 5.89
CA ARG A 41 6.46 -16.13 6.03
C ARG A 41 6.96 -17.25 6.95
N LEU A 42 8.26 -17.46 6.97
CA LEU A 42 8.93 -18.50 7.78
C LEU A 42 9.45 -17.97 9.13
N GLY A 43 9.27 -16.68 9.42
CA GLY A 43 9.72 -16.05 10.65
C GLY A 43 11.24 -15.94 10.79
N LEU A 44 11.99 -16.02 9.68
CA LEU A 44 13.47 -16.04 9.71
C LEU A 44 14.06 -14.71 10.20
N TYR A 45 13.48 -13.59 9.82
CA TYR A 45 13.91 -12.27 10.31
C TYR A 45 13.60 -12.07 11.80
N THR A 46 12.41 -12.47 12.22
CA THR A 46 12.00 -12.40 13.63
C THR A 46 12.92 -13.27 14.49
N ALA A 47 13.19 -14.51 14.08
CA ALA A 47 14.11 -15.39 14.80
C ALA A 47 15.53 -14.82 14.86
N LEU A 48 16.04 -14.21 13.78
CA LEU A 48 17.35 -13.59 13.78
C LEU A 48 17.40 -12.38 14.73
N ALA A 49 16.32 -11.59 14.79
CA ALA A 49 16.20 -10.48 15.74
C ALA A 49 16.12 -10.97 17.20
N GLU A 50 15.34 -12.03 17.47
CA GLU A 50 15.18 -12.60 18.81
C GLU A 50 16.46 -13.24 19.36
N LEU A 51 17.30 -13.82 18.49
CA LEU A 51 18.63 -14.30 18.88
C LEU A 51 19.52 -13.18 19.44
N GLY A 52 19.32 -11.93 18.98
CA GLY A 52 19.94 -10.72 19.53
C GLY A 52 21.48 -10.67 19.37
N ARG A 53 22.05 -11.55 18.55
CA ARG A 53 23.48 -11.68 18.26
C ARG A 53 23.70 -12.29 16.88
N PRO A 54 24.89 -12.13 16.28
CA PRO A 54 25.25 -12.91 15.10
C PRO A 54 25.12 -14.41 15.35
N ALA A 55 24.52 -15.14 14.41
CA ALA A 55 24.19 -16.55 14.52
C ALA A 55 24.55 -17.32 13.24
N THR A 56 24.88 -18.60 13.39
CA THR A 56 25.06 -19.52 12.27
C THR A 56 23.72 -19.89 11.65
N THR A 57 23.75 -20.39 10.41
CA THR A 57 22.53 -20.93 9.77
C THR A 57 21.97 -22.15 10.49
N ALA A 58 22.81 -22.92 11.19
CA ALA A 58 22.37 -24.04 12.02
C ALA A 58 21.57 -23.56 13.24
N GLU A 59 22.04 -22.52 13.94
CA GLU A 59 21.32 -21.93 15.08
C GLU A 59 19.99 -21.32 14.63
N LEU A 60 19.97 -20.63 13.49
CA LEU A 60 18.74 -20.07 12.93
C LEU A 60 17.75 -21.16 12.50
N ALA A 61 18.24 -22.24 11.91
CA ALA A 61 17.42 -23.41 11.55
C ALA A 61 16.82 -24.09 12.78
N GLU A 62 17.59 -24.24 13.87
CA GLU A 62 17.14 -24.75 15.14
C GLU A 62 16.05 -23.86 15.75
N ALA A 63 16.28 -22.52 15.80
CA ALA A 63 15.34 -21.56 16.34
C ALA A 63 13.99 -21.54 15.60
N THR A 64 13.99 -21.83 14.29
CA THR A 64 12.78 -21.82 13.45
C THR A 64 12.17 -23.21 13.18
N GLY A 65 12.84 -24.28 13.58
CA GLY A 65 12.43 -25.65 13.28
C GLY A 65 12.57 -26.02 11.79
N LEU A 66 13.38 -25.28 11.03
CA LEU A 66 13.55 -25.45 9.59
C LEU A 66 14.79 -26.29 9.25
N GLN A 67 14.88 -26.72 8.00
CA GLN A 67 16.02 -27.46 7.50
C GLN A 67 17.20 -26.54 7.18
N GLU A 68 18.34 -26.79 7.81
CA GLU A 68 19.53 -25.92 7.74
C GLU A 68 20.00 -25.65 6.31
N ARG A 69 19.98 -26.64 5.42
CA ARG A 69 20.42 -26.44 4.03
C ARG A 69 19.59 -25.37 3.28
N TRP A 70 18.28 -25.28 3.55
CA TRP A 70 17.41 -24.26 2.97
C TRP A 70 17.63 -22.90 3.61
N VAL A 71 17.76 -22.86 4.94
CA VAL A 71 18.05 -21.65 5.70
C VAL A 71 19.39 -21.05 5.24
N ARG A 72 20.41 -21.87 5.02
CA ARG A 72 21.72 -21.44 4.53
C ARG A 72 21.63 -20.79 3.15
N GLU A 73 20.94 -21.40 2.20
CA GLU A 73 20.78 -20.84 0.86
C GLU A 73 20.04 -19.51 0.88
N TRP A 74 18.99 -19.44 1.70
CA TRP A 74 18.24 -18.21 1.93
C TRP A 74 19.14 -17.12 2.54
N ALA A 75 19.87 -17.42 3.59
CA ALA A 75 20.78 -16.47 4.25
C ALA A 75 21.89 -15.97 3.30
N HIS A 76 22.43 -16.86 2.45
CA HIS A 76 23.40 -16.48 1.43
C HIS A 76 22.79 -15.50 0.40
N ASN A 77 21.56 -15.74 -0.08
CA ASN A 77 20.87 -14.79 -0.96
C ASN A 77 20.69 -13.43 -0.29
N GLN A 78 20.17 -13.43 0.97
CA GLN A 78 19.90 -12.20 1.70
C GLN A 78 21.18 -11.40 1.99
N ALA A 79 22.26 -12.06 2.38
CA ALA A 79 23.53 -11.42 2.63
C ALA A 79 24.17 -10.90 1.33
N ALA A 80 24.12 -11.68 0.23
CA ALA A 80 24.60 -11.24 -1.08
C ALA A 80 23.83 -10.02 -1.60
N ALA A 81 22.53 -9.93 -1.29
CA ALA A 81 21.67 -8.79 -1.59
C ALA A 81 21.80 -7.62 -0.58
N ARG A 82 22.60 -7.77 0.48
CA ARG A 82 22.80 -6.79 1.55
C ARG A 82 21.51 -6.46 2.32
N ILE A 83 20.63 -7.43 2.45
CA ILE A 83 19.41 -7.34 3.26
C ILE A 83 19.72 -7.68 4.72
N ILE A 84 20.62 -8.64 4.94
CA ILE A 84 21.16 -9.00 6.26
C ILE A 84 22.68 -8.91 6.23
N ASP A 85 23.28 -8.71 7.40
CA ASP A 85 24.73 -8.68 7.56
C ASP A 85 25.32 -10.09 7.66
N VAL A 86 26.58 -10.24 7.23
CA VAL A 86 27.33 -11.51 7.35
C VAL A 86 28.77 -11.25 7.72
N ASP A 87 29.27 -12.02 8.71
CA ASP A 87 30.71 -12.10 9.03
C ASP A 87 31.28 -13.37 8.41
N THR A 88 32.06 -13.21 7.35
CA THR A 88 32.77 -14.27 6.63
C THR A 88 34.21 -14.48 7.12
N SER A 89 34.65 -13.72 8.11
CA SER A 89 35.99 -13.88 8.70
C SER A 89 36.10 -15.09 9.66
N VAL A 90 34.94 -15.65 10.02
CA VAL A 90 34.83 -16.84 10.88
C VAL A 90 34.18 -18.01 10.12
N SER A 91 34.36 -19.22 10.62
CA SER A 91 33.76 -20.42 10.02
C SER A 91 33.14 -21.28 11.14
N PRO A 92 31.85 -21.61 11.06
CA PRO A 92 30.88 -21.17 10.03
C PRO A 92 30.62 -19.68 10.07
N GLU A 93 30.11 -19.10 8.96
CA GLU A 93 29.75 -17.68 8.85
C GLU A 93 28.64 -17.33 9.85
N LEU A 94 28.66 -16.06 10.29
CA LEU A 94 27.65 -15.54 11.22
C LEU A 94 26.80 -14.47 10.54
N PHE A 95 25.49 -14.62 10.68
CA PHE A 95 24.47 -13.71 10.10
C PHE A 95 23.80 -12.90 11.18
N SER A 96 23.46 -11.64 10.89
CA SER A 96 22.78 -10.74 11.82
C SER A 96 21.93 -9.72 11.10
N LEU A 97 21.03 -9.07 11.85
CA LEU A 97 20.31 -7.88 11.38
C LEU A 97 20.95 -6.62 11.96
N SER A 98 21.11 -5.60 11.11
CA SER A 98 21.35 -4.25 11.62
C SER A 98 20.10 -3.73 12.35
N PRO A 99 20.21 -2.66 13.16
CA PRO A 99 19.05 -2.01 13.77
C PRO A 99 18.01 -1.58 12.73
N GLU A 100 18.43 -1.06 11.58
CA GLU A 100 17.59 -0.65 10.47
C GLU A 100 16.88 -1.85 9.81
N ALA A 101 17.61 -2.93 9.56
CA ALA A 101 17.05 -4.17 9.04
C ALA A 101 16.02 -4.77 10.02
N THR A 102 16.32 -4.73 11.32
CA THR A 102 15.38 -5.17 12.36
C THR A 102 14.09 -4.35 12.34
N ALA A 103 14.20 -3.01 12.25
CA ALA A 103 13.05 -2.11 12.19
C ALA A 103 12.14 -2.40 10.98
N VAL A 104 12.73 -2.63 9.81
CA VAL A 104 12.00 -2.80 8.54
C VAL A 104 11.45 -4.23 8.39
N LEU A 105 12.19 -5.26 8.82
CA LEU A 105 11.93 -6.65 8.47
C LEU A 105 11.35 -7.49 9.63
N ALA A 106 11.63 -7.11 10.89
CA ALA A 106 11.33 -7.94 12.04
C ALA A 106 10.49 -7.27 13.14
N SER A 107 10.17 -5.97 13.02
CA SER A 107 9.48 -5.21 14.07
C SER A 107 8.11 -4.70 13.58
N PRO A 108 7.02 -5.50 13.69
CA PRO A 108 5.69 -5.15 13.17
C PRO A 108 5.10 -3.85 13.75
N ASP A 109 5.54 -3.46 14.95
CA ASP A 109 5.10 -2.24 15.61
C ASP A 109 5.96 -1.02 15.29
N HIS A 110 7.05 -1.18 14.54
CA HIS A 110 7.89 -0.06 14.15
C HIS A 110 7.30 0.68 12.95
N VAL A 111 7.36 2.02 12.95
CA VAL A 111 6.81 2.88 11.89
C VAL A 111 7.38 2.58 10.48
N ALA A 112 8.60 2.07 10.41
CA ALA A 112 9.27 1.70 9.16
C ALA A 112 9.07 0.24 8.74
N PHE A 113 8.21 -0.54 9.43
CA PHE A 113 7.95 -1.93 9.05
C PHE A 113 7.40 -2.02 7.62
N GLY A 114 8.14 -2.72 6.75
CA GLY A 114 7.92 -2.68 5.29
C GLY A 114 7.47 -3.98 4.66
N MET A 115 7.01 -4.96 5.46
CA MET A 115 6.78 -6.32 4.96
C MET A 115 5.45 -6.53 4.21
N GLY A 116 4.53 -5.58 4.23
CA GLY A 116 3.21 -5.74 3.62
C GLY A 116 3.25 -6.02 2.12
N MET A 117 4.04 -5.26 1.36
CA MET A 117 4.18 -5.48 -0.09
C MET A 117 4.90 -6.80 -0.41
N PHE A 118 5.86 -7.22 0.42
CA PHE A 118 6.50 -8.53 0.27
C PHE A 118 5.58 -9.67 0.69
N HIS A 119 4.69 -9.45 1.65
CA HIS A 119 3.68 -10.44 2.06
C HIS A 119 2.77 -10.82 0.88
N ARG A 120 2.23 -9.82 0.16
CA ARG A 120 1.34 -10.03 -1.00
C ARG A 120 2.08 -10.29 -2.32
N PHE A 121 3.40 -10.34 -2.33
CA PHE A 121 4.22 -10.46 -3.54
C PHE A 121 3.83 -11.67 -4.42
N PRO A 122 3.61 -12.90 -3.88
CA PRO A 122 3.21 -14.04 -4.71
C PRO A 122 1.87 -13.82 -5.43
N GLN A 123 0.87 -13.23 -4.76
CA GLN A 123 -0.44 -12.93 -5.35
C GLN A 123 -0.31 -11.89 -6.45
N THR A 124 0.46 -10.83 -6.20
CA THR A 124 0.73 -9.79 -7.19
C THR A 124 1.41 -10.36 -8.43
N MET A 125 2.44 -11.18 -8.26
CA MET A 125 3.16 -11.78 -9.38
C MET A 125 2.36 -12.88 -10.07
N GLY A 126 1.46 -13.57 -9.35
CA GLY A 126 0.54 -14.55 -9.92
C GLY A 126 -0.40 -13.98 -10.98
N ALA A 127 -0.74 -12.70 -10.89
CA ALA A 127 -1.55 -12.02 -11.89
C ALA A 127 -0.88 -11.94 -13.28
N LEU A 128 0.44 -12.12 -13.39
CA LEU A 128 1.17 -12.02 -14.66
C LEU A 128 0.65 -12.98 -15.74
N ASP A 129 0.18 -14.16 -15.38
CA ASP A 129 -0.31 -15.15 -16.36
C ASP A 129 -1.63 -14.71 -17.02
N GLU A 130 -2.40 -13.87 -16.36
CA GLU A 130 -3.70 -13.37 -16.83
C GLU A 130 -3.59 -12.00 -17.56
N MET A 131 -2.53 -11.23 -17.29
CA MET A 131 -2.33 -9.89 -17.88
C MET A 131 -2.35 -9.85 -19.41
N PRO A 132 -1.84 -10.84 -20.18
CA PRO A 132 -1.92 -10.79 -21.63
C PRO A 132 -3.34 -10.61 -22.19
N ASP A 133 -4.36 -11.10 -21.49
CA ASP A 133 -5.75 -10.93 -21.91
C ASP A 133 -6.25 -9.52 -21.58
N SER A 134 -5.87 -8.96 -20.43
CA SER A 134 -6.15 -7.56 -20.11
C SER A 134 -5.55 -6.58 -21.12
N PHE A 135 -4.32 -6.83 -21.62
CA PHE A 135 -3.69 -6.03 -22.67
C PHE A 135 -4.43 -6.12 -24.02
N ARG A 136 -5.13 -7.22 -24.30
CA ARG A 136 -5.91 -7.40 -25.56
C ARG A 136 -7.31 -6.84 -25.46
N THR A 137 -7.97 -7.03 -24.31
CA THR A 137 -9.38 -6.70 -24.11
C THR A 137 -9.61 -5.29 -23.56
N GLY A 138 -8.61 -4.72 -22.89
CA GLY A 138 -8.72 -3.48 -22.14
C GLY A 138 -9.43 -3.64 -20.80
N LEU A 139 -9.83 -4.86 -20.41
CA LEU A 139 -10.46 -5.15 -19.12
C LEU A 139 -9.43 -5.68 -18.13
N GLY A 140 -9.43 -5.13 -16.94
CA GLY A 140 -8.62 -5.59 -15.84
C GLY A 140 -9.34 -6.65 -14.99
N HIS A 141 -8.83 -6.88 -13.78
CA HIS A 141 -9.31 -7.88 -12.84
C HIS A 141 -9.96 -7.22 -11.62
N ASP A 142 -10.98 -7.87 -11.08
CA ASP A 142 -11.61 -7.49 -9.82
C ASP A 142 -10.57 -7.50 -8.66
N TYR A 143 -10.72 -6.56 -7.73
CA TYR A 143 -9.80 -6.40 -6.60
C TYR A 143 -9.72 -7.67 -5.73
N ASP A 144 -10.81 -8.43 -5.59
CA ASP A 144 -10.86 -9.68 -4.82
C ASP A 144 -10.01 -10.81 -5.41
N THR A 145 -9.51 -10.69 -6.66
CA THR A 145 -8.54 -11.66 -7.22
C THR A 145 -7.24 -11.74 -6.44
N HIS A 146 -6.89 -10.69 -5.67
CA HIS A 146 -5.74 -10.71 -4.76
C HIS A 146 -5.94 -11.60 -3.53
N GLY A 147 -7.18 -12.05 -3.25
CA GLY A 147 -7.52 -12.98 -2.17
C GLY A 147 -7.28 -12.45 -0.76
N CYS A 148 -7.41 -13.32 0.23
CA CYS A 148 -7.23 -12.96 1.64
C CYS A 148 -5.81 -12.47 1.96
N GLU A 149 -4.78 -13.08 1.36
CA GLU A 149 -3.38 -12.67 1.55
C GLU A 149 -3.10 -11.27 0.98
N GLY A 150 -3.87 -10.86 -0.05
CA GLY A 150 -3.85 -9.49 -0.56
C GLY A 150 -4.33 -8.48 0.49
N ALA A 151 -5.46 -8.75 1.14
CA ALA A 151 -6.01 -7.89 2.21
C ALA A 151 -5.04 -7.80 3.42
N ILE A 152 -4.46 -8.93 3.85
CA ILE A 152 -3.45 -8.96 4.92
C ILE A 152 -2.19 -8.16 4.53
N GLY A 153 -1.76 -8.26 3.29
CA GLY A 153 -0.61 -7.50 2.79
C GLY A 153 -0.85 -5.99 2.80
N ILE A 154 -2.05 -5.53 2.46
CA ILE A 154 -2.45 -4.13 2.57
C ILE A 154 -2.48 -3.69 4.04
N GLU A 155 -3.11 -4.47 4.94
CA GLU A 155 -3.09 -4.22 6.39
C GLU A 155 -1.65 -4.02 6.90
N LYS A 156 -0.74 -4.95 6.59
CA LYS A 156 0.68 -4.88 6.97
C LYS A 156 1.43 -3.69 6.33
N SER A 157 0.97 -3.15 5.21
CA SER A 157 1.60 -2.00 4.55
C SER A 157 1.22 -0.67 5.18
N PHE A 158 -0.03 -0.51 5.59
CA PHE A 158 -0.57 0.78 6.04
C PHE A 158 -0.57 0.95 7.56
N GLU A 159 -0.90 -0.10 8.31
CA GLU A 159 -1.12 0.03 9.74
C GLU A 159 0.10 0.44 10.57
N PRO A 160 1.34 0.00 10.28
CA PRO A 160 2.49 0.43 11.07
C PRO A 160 2.62 1.95 11.12
N TRP A 161 2.53 2.62 9.97
CA TRP A 161 2.56 4.08 9.93
C TRP A 161 1.32 4.71 10.56
N MET A 162 0.11 4.20 10.28
CA MET A 162 -1.15 4.71 10.83
C MET A 162 -1.19 4.65 12.35
N ARG A 163 -0.71 3.58 12.97
CA ARG A 163 -0.65 3.44 14.43
C ARG A 163 0.16 4.55 15.10
N HIS A 164 1.20 5.04 14.44
CA HIS A 164 2.06 6.09 14.96
C HIS A 164 1.58 7.50 14.63
N HIS A 165 0.84 7.69 13.55
CA HIS A 165 0.63 9.03 13.01
C HIS A 165 -0.84 9.42 12.80
N LEU A 166 -1.77 8.47 12.57
CA LEU A 166 -3.16 8.81 12.25
C LEU A 166 -3.80 9.66 13.35
N LEU A 167 -3.73 9.18 14.61
CA LEU A 167 -4.41 9.82 15.74
C LEU A 167 -3.64 11.03 16.29
N ASP A 168 -2.31 10.98 16.29
CA ASP A 168 -1.46 11.95 17.00
C ASP A 168 -0.88 13.02 16.07
N THR A 169 -0.94 12.82 14.75
CA THR A 169 -0.36 13.76 13.77
C THR A 169 -1.38 14.17 12.72
N VAL A 170 -2.03 13.22 12.04
CA VAL A 170 -2.90 13.50 10.90
C VAL A 170 -4.20 14.17 11.35
N LEU A 171 -4.95 13.53 12.25
CA LEU A 171 -6.23 14.08 12.73
C LEU A 171 -6.06 15.45 13.40
N PRO A 172 -5.05 15.70 14.26
CA PRO A 172 -4.83 17.03 14.85
C PRO A 172 -4.44 18.12 13.85
N SER A 173 -3.93 17.77 12.65
CA SER A 173 -3.61 18.75 11.61
C SER A 173 -4.81 19.15 10.74
N LEU A 174 -6.00 18.56 11.00
CA LEU A 174 -7.28 18.94 10.44
C LEU A 174 -8.04 19.84 11.42
N ASP A 175 -8.38 21.04 10.99
CA ASP A 175 -8.98 22.05 11.87
C ASP A 175 -10.31 21.58 12.48
N GLY A 176 -10.34 21.40 13.82
CA GLY A 176 -11.51 21.07 14.63
C GLY A 176 -12.01 19.64 14.54
N VAL A 177 -11.28 18.73 13.84
CA VAL A 177 -11.71 17.31 13.68
C VAL A 177 -11.64 16.56 14.99
N VAL A 178 -10.57 16.70 15.77
CA VAL A 178 -10.39 15.97 17.03
C VAL A 178 -11.51 16.34 18.02
N GLU A 179 -11.80 17.62 18.20
CA GLU A 179 -12.84 18.11 19.07
C GLU A 179 -14.24 17.64 18.63
N ARG A 180 -14.47 17.55 17.31
CA ARG A 180 -15.74 17.01 16.77
C ARG A 180 -15.86 15.52 17.07
N LEU A 181 -14.80 14.74 16.83
CA LEU A 181 -14.74 13.30 17.12
C LEU A 181 -14.92 13.01 18.62
N GLU A 182 -14.36 13.83 19.50
CA GLU A 182 -14.53 13.71 20.97
C GLU A 182 -15.97 14.02 21.42
N ARG A 183 -16.65 14.98 20.80
CA ARG A 183 -18.05 15.30 21.08
C ARG A 183 -19.04 14.24 20.61
N GLY A 184 -18.69 13.53 19.54
CA GLY A 184 -19.54 12.53 18.91
C GLY A 184 -20.08 13.00 17.56
N VAL A 185 -19.64 12.36 16.49
CA VAL A 185 -20.00 12.63 15.09
C VAL A 185 -20.14 11.32 14.30
N SER A 186 -20.73 11.41 13.10
CA SER A 186 -20.81 10.33 12.14
C SER A 186 -19.61 10.32 11.22
N VAL A 187 -18.92 9.20 11.11
CA VAL A 187 -17.70 9.03 10.29
C VAL A 187 -17.88 7.91 9.29
N ILE A 188 -17.46 8.14 8.06
CA ILE A 188 -17.40 7.12 7.00
C ILE A 188 -15.96 6.98 6.52
N ASP A 189 -15.48 5.74 6.41
CA ASP A 189 -14.21 5.38 5.78
C ASP A 189 -14.50 4.57 4.51
N ILE A 190 -14.11 5.08 3.34
CA ILE A 190 -14.40 4.48 2.04
C ILE A 190 -13.15 3.80 1.52
N GLY A 191 -13.29 2.55 1.05
CA GLY A 191 -12.16 1.67 0.77
C GLY A 191 -11.46 1.28 2.07
N CYS A 192 -12.25 0.93 3.10
CA CYS A 192 -11.74 0.73 4.46
C CYS A 192 -10.83 -0.51 4.61
N GLY A 193 -10.76 -1.37 3.59
CA GLY A 193 -9.97 -2.59 3.64
C GLY A 193 -10.34 -3.47 4.83
N SER A 194 -9.35 -3.94 5.56
CA SER A 194 -9.52 -4.72 6.80
C SER A 194 -9.88 -3.87 8.04
N GLY A 195 -10.28 -2.62 7.84
CA GLY A 195 -10.87 -1.75 8.87
C GLY A 195 -9.87 -1.11 9.84
N GLY A 196 -8.58 -1.09 9.53
CA GLY A 196 -7.55 -0.61 10.47
C GLY A 196 -7.77 0.81 10.95
N ALA A 197 -7.99 1.78 10.04
CA ALA A 197 -8.26 3.18 10.39
C ALA A 197 -9.55 3.33 11.20
N VAL A 198 -10.64 2.65 10.78
CA VAL A 198 -11.93 2.63 11.47
C VAL A 198 -11.80 2.16 12.92
N LEU A 199 -11.13 1.03 13.13
CA LEU A 199 -10.97 0.44 14.48
C LEU A 199 -10.07 1.30 15.38
N MET A 200 -9.03 1.91 14.83
CA MET A 200 -8.17 2.85 15.57
C MET A 200 -8.94 4.10 16.01
N MET A 201 -9.69 4.72 15.09
CA MET A 201 -10.51 5.89 15.40
C MET A 201 -11.66 5.56 16.36
N ALA A 202 -12.37 4.46 16.14
CA ALA A 202 -13.49 4.04 16.99
C ALA A 202 -13.06 3.78 18.44
N ARG A 203 -11.89 3.20 18.65
CA ARG A 203 -11.30 2.98 19.99
C ARG A 203 -10.95 4.30 20.68
N ARG A 204 -10.42 5.26 19.93
CA ARG A 204 -9.99 6.56 20.48
C ARG A 204 -11.16 7.50 20.75
N PHE A 205 -12.24 7.40 19.96
CA PHE A 205 -13.39 8.32 20.01
C PHE A 205 -14.70 7.56 20.24
N PRO A 206 -14.96 7.11 21.48
CA PRO A 206 -16.11 6.26 21.80
C PRO A 206 -17.48 6.95 21.65
N ASN A 207 -17.51 8.28 21.59
CA ASN A 207 -18.76 9.04 21.39
C ASN A 207 -19.15 9.14 19.91
N SER A 208 -18.24 8.91 18.98
CA SER A 208 -18.48 8.93 17.54
C SER A 208 -18.85 7.55 17.01
N THR A 209 -19.55 7.52 15.88
CA THR A 209 -19.93 6.30 15.18
C THR A 209 -19.17 6.19 13.86
N PHE A 210 -18.74 4.98 13.52
CA PHE A 210 -17.88 4.72 12.37
C PHE A 210 -18.47 3.66 11.46
N VAL A 211 -18.48 3.93 10.16
CA VAL A 211 -18.85 2.96 9.13
C VAL A 211 -17.73 2.85 8.12
N GLY A 212 -17.15 1.65 8.00
CA GLY A 212 -16.21 1.34 6.93
C GLY A 212 -16.96 0.73 5.75
N TYR A 213 -16.75 1.27 4.56
CA TYR A 213 -17.28 0.73 3.31
C TYR A 213 -16.16 0.16 2.46
N ASP A 214 -16.36 -1.05 1.96
CA ASP A 214 -15.46 -1.67 0.99
C ASP A 214 -16.24 -2.59 0.03
N ILE A 215 -15.73 -2.79 -1.18
CA ILE A 215 -16.32 -3.71 -2.16
C ILE A 215 -15.70 -5.10 -2.10
N SER A 216 -14.54 -5.25 -1.46
CA SER A 216 -13.84 -6.51 -1.30
C SER A 216 -14.49 -7.35 -0.20
N ALA A 217 -15.10 -8.46 -0.58
CA ALA A 217 -15.68 -9.41 0.37
C ALA A 217 -14.61 -9.96 1.33
N ARG A 218 -13.37 -10.15 0.84
CA ARG A 218 -12.26 -10.65 1.65
C ARG A 218 -11.79 -9.64 2.68
N ALA A 219 -11.71 -8.38 2.30
CA ALA A 219 -11.36 -7.30 3.23
C ALA A 219 -12.43 -7.12 4.31
N LEU A 220 -13.72 -7.12 3.92
CA LEU A 220 -14.84 -7.01 4.86
C LEU A 220 -14.94 -8.20 5.83
N GLU A 221 -14.69 -9.43 5.36
CA GLU A 221 -14.61 -10.61 6.22
C GLU A 221 -13.53 -10.42 7.31
N ARG A 222 -12.34 -10.00 6.90
CA ARG A 222 -11.23 -9.69 7.82
C ARG A 222 -11.57 -8.54 8.76
N ALA A 223 -12.22 -7.47 8.29
CA ALA A 223 -12.65 -6.35 9.12
C ALA A 223 -13.67 -6.77 10.19
N ALA A 224 -14.61 -7.67 9.83
CA ALA A 224 -15.60 -8.20 10.77
C ALA A 224 -14.96 -9.07 11.87
N GLU A 225 -13.98 -9.92 11.51
CA GLU A 225 -13.19 -10.67 12.49
C GLU A 225 -12.52 -9.75 13.50
N ARG A 226 -11.80 -8.75 13.01
CA ARG A 226 -11.06 -7.76 13.82
C ARG A 226 -12.00 -6.91 14.70
N LEU A 227 -13.17 -6.55 14.18
CA LEU A 227 -14.20 -5.85 14.98
C LEU A 227 -14.65 -6.72 16.15
N THR A 228 -14.92 -8.00 15.90
CA THR A 228 -15.30 -8.97 16.94
C THR A 228 -14.22 -9.10 18.01
N GLU A 229 -12.96 -9.26 17.59
CA GLU A 229 -11.80 -9.33 18.49
C GLU A 229 -11.61 -8.05 19.31
N SER A 230 -11.92 -6.90 18.72
CA SER A 230 -11.75 -5.58 19.37
C SER A 230 -12.80 -5.29 20.47
N GLY A 231 -13.97 -5.93 20.40
CA GLY A 231 -15.12 -5.66 21.27
C GLY A 231 -15.75 -4.27 21.12
N LEU A 232 -15.42 -3.52 20.09
CA LEU A 232 -15.97 -2.18 19.82
C LEU A 232 -17.42 -2.28 19.36
N THR A 233 -18.27 -1.35 19.82
CA THR A 233 -19.70 -1.29 19.51
C THR A 233 -20.11 -0.06 18.70
N ASN A 234 -19.17 0.87 18.50
CA ASN A 234 -19.37 2.12 17.77
C ASN A 234 -18.79 2.09 16.34
N ALA A 235 -18.46 0.91 15.83
CA ALA A 235 -17.98 0.69 14.46
C ALA A 235 -18.78 -0.43 13.79
N ARG A 236 -18.89 -0.37 12.47
CA ARG A 236 -19.42 -1.44 11.61
C ARG A 236 -18.81 -1.37 10.23
N PHE A 237 -18.96 -2.45 9.47
CA PHE A 237 -18.46 -2.55 8.09
C PHE A 237 -19.59 -2.97 7.17
N ALA A 238 -19.59 -2.44 5.92
CA ALA A 238 -20.63 -2.70 4.95
C ALA A 238 -20.11 -2.71 3.52
N ASP A 239 -20.75 -3.49 2.67
CA ASP A 239 -20.59 -3.41 1.21
C ASP A 239 -21.55 -2.34 0.67
N PRO A 240 -21.06 -1.26 0.02
CA PRO A 240 -21.90 -0.19 -0.48
C PRO A 240 -22.88 -0.62 -1.58
N ARG A 241 -22.67 -1.79 -2.20
CA ARG A 241 -23.59 -2.39 -3.18
C ARG A 241 -24.83 -3.01 -2.51
N VAL A 242 -24.72 -3.37 -1.22
CA VAL A 242 -25.78 -3.98 -0.42
C VAL A 242 -26.40 -2.96 0.52
N GLU A 243 -25.58 -2.15 1.17
CA GLU A 243 -25.98 -1.06 2.05
C GLU A 243 -25.35 0.24 1.53
N PRO A 244 -26.09 1.03 0.73
CA PRO A 244 -25.57 2.26 0.13
C PRO A 244 -25.15 3.28 1.18
N MET A 245 -24.16 4.11 0.80
CA MET A 245 -23.77 5.27 1.57
C MET A 245 -24.96 6.25 1.73
N PRO A 246 -25.02 7.05 2.81
CA PRO A 246 -26.03 8.10 2.96
C PRO A 246 -25.89 9.15 1.83
N THR A 247 -27.01 9.77 1.47
CA THR A 247 -27.09 10.82 0.43
C THR A 247 -27.77 12.10 0.96
N ASP A 248 -27.83 12.24 2.27
CA ASP A 248 -28.60 13.27 2.97
C ASP A 248 -27.73 14.28 3.76
N GLY A 249 -26.42 14.27 3.53
CA GLY A 249 -25.49 15.16 4.22
C GLY A 249 -25.36 14.85 5.72
N SER A 250 -25.61 13.61 6.14
CA SER A 250 -25.59 13.21 7.55
C SER A 250 -24.21 12.80 8.08
N CYS A 251 -23.18 12.79 7.22
CA CYS A 251 -21.83 12.41 7.60
C CYS A 251 -20.98 13.66 7.91
N ASP A 252 -20.36 13.69 9.08
CA ASP A 252 -19.54 14.83 9.52
C ASP A 252 -18.10 14.74 9.06
N PHE A 253 -17.57 13.52 8.94
CA PHE A 253 -16.18 13.28 8.56
C PHE A 253 -16.07 12.06 7.65
N VAL A 254 -15.40 12.22 6.52
CA VAL A 254 -15.12 11.15 5.56
C VAL A 254 -13.62 10.93 5.46
N THR A 255 -13.20 9.69 5.39
CA THR A 255 -11.80 9.31 5.12
C THR A 255 -11.71 8.39 3.90
N THR A 256 -10.65 8.53 3.14
CA THR A 256 -10.26 7.63 2.06
C THR A 256 -8.74 7.44 2.09
N PHE A 257 -8.28 6.20 2.10
CA PHE A 257 -6.85 5.86 2.14
C PHE A 257 -6.48 4.98 0.96
N ASP A 258 -5.74 5.53 0.01
CA ASP A 258 -5.18 4.86 -1.18
C ASP A 258 -6.21 4.02 -1.98
N CYS A 259 -7.43 4.52 -2.13
CA CYS A 259 -8.49 3.78 -2.81
C CYS A 259 -9.12 4.51 -4.00
N ILE A 260 -9.06 5.84 -4.04
CA ILE A 260 -9.73 6.61 -5.12
C ILE A 260 -9.09 6.33 -6.48
N HIS A 261 -7.77 6.19 -6.54
CA HIS A 261 -7.04 5.97 -7.79
C HIS A 261 -7.27 4.58 -8.43
N ASP A 262 -7.76 3.60 -7.67
CA ASP A 262 -8.00 2.24 -8.15
C ASP A 262 -9.49 1.89 -8.37
N MET A 263 -10.39 2.84 -8.08
CA MET A 263 -11.82 2.68 -8.33
C MET A 263 -12.16 2.70 -9.82
N THR A 264 -13.17 1.94 -10.22
CA THR A 264 -13.70 1.96 -11.60
C THR A 264 -14.36 3.31 -11.93
N GLN A 265 -15.04 3.93 -10.97
CA GLN A 265 -15.78 5.17 -11.13
C GLN A 265 -15.40 6.23 -10.07
N PRO A 266 -14.14 6.71 -10.05
CA PRO A 266 -13.67 7.58 -8.97
C PRO A 266 -14.39 8.94 -8.94
N GLN A 267 -14.78 9.50 -10.10
CA GLN A 267 -15.53 10.75 -10.14
C GLN A 267 -16.95 10.58 -9.56
N ALA A 268 -17.62 9.47 -9.84
CA ALA A 268 -18.92 9.16 -9.26
C ALA A 268 -18.81 8.98 -7.73
N MET A 269 -17.75 8.31 -7.26
CA MET A 269 -17.49 8.18 -5.82
C MET A 269 -17.30 9.54 -5.15
N MET A 270 -16.56 10.47 -5.75
CA MET A 270 -16.41 11.81 -5.20
C MET A 270 -17.74 12.59 -5.13
N HIS A 271 -18.65 12.38 -6.11
CA HIS A 271 -20.01 12.92 -6.02
C HIS A 271 -20.80 12.28 -4.86
N SER A 272 -20.72 10.96 -4.70
CA SER A 272 -21.40 10.27 -3.59
C SER A 272 -20.85 10.72 -2.22
N ILE A 273 -19.54 10.99 -2.12
CA ILE A 273 -18.94 11.60 -0.91
C ILE A 273 -19.56 13.00 -0.66
N ARG A 274 -19.72 13.81 -1.71
CA ARG A 274 -20.32 15.14 -1.58
C ARG A 274 -21.79 15.09 -1.14
N GLU A 275 -22.55 14.08 -1.60
CA GLU A 275 -23.93 13.87 -1.17
C GLU A 275 -24.02 13.36 0.28
N ALA A 276 -23.07 12.54 0.71
CA ALA A 276 -23.04 11.97 2.05
C ALA A 276 -22.60 12.97 3.13
N ILE A 277 -21.69 13.91 2.77
CA ILE A 277 -21.03 14.79 3.74
C ILE A 277 -21.87 16.03 4.06
N ALA A 278 -21.91 16.41 5.33
CA ALA A 278 -22.55 17.64 5.80
C ALA A 278 -21.90 18.89 5.19
N ASP A 279 -22.64 20.01 5.15
CA ASP A 279 -22.13 21.27 4.58
C ASP A 279 -20.90 21.83 5.33
N ASP A 280 -20.74 21.50 6.62
CA ASP A 280 -19.55 21.84 7.41
C ASP A 280 -18.65 20.60 7.63
N GLY A 281 -18.91 19.52 6.92
CA GLY A 281 -18.16 18.27 6.99
C GLY A 281 -16.77 18.38 6.38
N ILE A 282 -15.93 17.41 6.70
CA ILE A 282 -14.52 17.36 6.27
C ILE A 282 -14.25 16.01 5.61
N TRP A 283 -13.62 16.03 4.46
CA TRP A 283 -13.07 14.85 3.82
C TRP A 283 -11.54 14.87 3.88
N LEU A 284 -10.97 13.86 4.54
CA LEU A 284 -9.53 13.54 4.48
C LEU A 284 -9.30 12.58 3.32
N LEU A 285 -8.74 13.09 2.23
CA LEU A 285 -8.25 12.27 1.13
C LEU A 285 -6.76 12.00 1.34
N VAL A 286 -6.39 10.72 1.44
CA VAL A 286 -5.01 10.26 1.42
C VAL A 286 -4.82 9.41 0.18
N ASP A 287 -3.83 9.74 -0.65
CA ASP A 287 -3.56 8.98 -1.87
C ASP A 287 -2.08 9.04 -2.26
N ILE A 288 -1.66 8.21 -3.19
CA ILE A 288 -0.26 8.06 -3.63
C ILE A 288 0.26 9.39 -4.20
N LYS A 289 1.50 9.74 -3.83
CA LYS A 289 2.22 10.91 -4.37
C LYS A 289 2.56 10.74 -5.84
N GLY A 290 1.61 11.00 -6.74
CA GLY A 290 1.86 11.17 -8.16
C GLY A 290 2.39 12.56 -8.50
N ARG A 291 3.11 12.67 -9.63
CA ARG A 291 3.45 13.95 -10.28
C ARG A 291 2.49 14.17 -11.45
N ASP A 292 2.37 15.43 -11.88
CA ASP A 292 1.41 15.82 -12.92
C ASP A 292 1.77 15.29 -14.33
N SER A 293 2.99 14.80 -14.51
CA SER A 293 3.42 14.23 -15.79
C SER A 293 4.26 12.96 -15.63
N PHE A 294 4.24 12.10 -16.67
CA PHE A 294 5.12 10.94 -16.77
C PHE A 294 6.60 11.33 -16.68
N ALA A 295 7.00 12.41 -17.36
CA ALA A 295 8.38 12.89 -17.36
C ALA A 295 8.85 13.25 -15.94
N GLU A 296 8.00 13.94 -15.15
CA GLU A 296 8.33 14.27 -13.76
C GLU A 296 8.37 13.04 -12.86
N ASN A 297 7.49 12.06 -13.06
CA ASN A 297 7.55 10.81 -12.33
C ASN A 297 8.85 10.06 -12.61
N VAL A 298 9.29 9.98 -13.87
CA VAL A 298 10.56 9.35 -14.25
C VAL A 298 11.77 10.07 -13.65
N GLU A 299 11.73 11.41 -13.62
CA GLU A 299 12.87 12.22 -13.15
C GLU A 299 12.96 12.27 -11.61
N LYS A 300 11.81 12.37 -10.92
CA LYS A 300 11.76 12.78 -9.50
C LYS A 300 11.21 11.70 -8.56
N ASN A 301 10.68 10.59 -9.09
CA ASN A 301 10.14 9.51 -8.28
C ASN A 301 10.96 8.23 -8.45
N PRO A 302 11.89 7.92 -7.53
CA PRO A 302 12.72 6.71 -7.63
C PRO A 302 11.91 5.40 -7.58
N MET A 303 10.68 5.45 -7.03
CA MET A 303 9.77 4.32 -6.97
C MET A 303 8.85 4.19 -8.20
N ALA A 304 8.94 5.09 -9.18
CA ALA A 304 8.09 5.06 -10.36
C ALA A 304 8.07 3.71 -11.10
N PRO A 305 9.20 3.01 -11.30
CA PRO A 305 9.17 1.70 -11.96
C PRO A 305 8.33 0.67 -11.20
N LEU A 306 8.44 0.61 -9.87
CA LEU A 306 7.62 -0.25 -9.03
C LEU A 306 6.14 0.18 -9.11
N MET A 307 5.85 1.47 -8.96
CA MET A 307 4.48 1.99 -8.93
C MET A 307 3.75 1.78 -10.26
N TYR A 308 4.40 1.98 -11.41
CA TYR A 308 3.83 1.66 -12.71
C TYR A 308 3.63 0.15 -12.92
N GLY A 309 4.55 -0.69 -12.44
CA GLY A 309 4.41 -2.15 -12.49
C GLY A 309 3.26 -2.66 -11.63
N ILE A 310 3.18 -2.21 -10.39
CA ILE A 310 2.06 -2.53 -9.47
C ILE A 310 0.73 -1.99 -10.02
N SER A 311 0.73 -0.84 -10.68
CA SER A 311 -0.45 -0.28 -11.33
C SER A 311 -1.05 -1.26 -12.33
N VAL A 312 -0.24 -1.85 -13.20
CA VAL A 312 -0.67 -2.87 -14.17
C VAL A 312 -1.25 -4.10 -13.47
N LEU A 313 -0.58 -4.57 -12.41
CA LEU A 313 -0.92 -5.84 -11.75
C LEU A 313 -2.04 -5.69 -10.69
N SER A 314 -2.37 -4.47 -10.27
CA SER A 314 -3.32 -4.21 -9.19
C SER A 314 -4.17 -2.96 -9.48
N CYS A 315 -3.72 -1.74 -9.16
CA CYS A 315 -4.56 -0.55 -9.11
C CYS A 315 -5.24 -0.21 -10.44
N MET A 316 -4.49 -0.15 -11.56
CA MET A 316 -5.09 0.11 -12.87
C MET A 316 -5.95 -1.07 -13.31
N SER A 317 -5.53 -2.30 -13.01
CA SER A 317 -6.32 -3.50 -13.31
C SER A 317 -7.67 -3.44 -12.61
N SER A 318 -7.71 -3.12 -11.31
CA SER A 318 -8.98 -2.92 -10.57
C SER A 318 -9.81 -1.79 -11.16
N SER A 319 -9.20 -0.66 -11.45
CA SER A 319 -9.87 0.51 -12.02
C SER A 319 -10.46 0.24 -13.42
N LEU A 320 -9.98 -0.77 -14.13
CA LEU A 320 -10.45 -1.22 -15.45
C LEU A 320 -11.21 -2.55 -15.38
N SER A 321 -11.59 -3.04 -14.21
CA SER A 321 -12.30 -4.34 -14.07
C SER A 321 -13.70 -4.34 -14.67
N GLU A 322 -14.26 -3.16 -14.97
CA GLU A 322 -15.56 -3.00 -15.62
C GLU A 322 -15.44 -2.17 -16.90
N PRO A 323 -16.32 -2.39 -17.88
CA PRO A 323 -16.36 -1.56 -19.10
C PRO A 323 -16.59 -0.09 -18.76
N GLY A 324 -15.72 0.79 -19.28
CA GLY A 324 -15.75 2.22 -19.00
C GLY A 324 -15.12 2.64 -17.68
N GLY A 325 -14.39 1.74 -17.02
CA GLY A 325 -13.58 2.08 -15.87
C GLY A 325 -12.55 3.18 -16.18
N ALA A 326 -12.24 4.02 -15.18
CA ALA A 326 -11.43 5.23 -15.36
C ALA A 326 -9.96 4.95 -15.65
N GLY A 327 -9.41 3.83 -15.15
CA GLY A 327 -8.04 3.42 -15.39
C GLY A 327 -6.99 4.41 -14.88
N LEU A 328 -7.25 5.13 -13.78
CA LEU A 328 -6.30 6.10 -13.23
C LEU A 328 -4.95 5.43 -12.89
N GLY A 329 -5.01 4.33 -12.14
CA GLY A 329 -3.83 3.60 -11.69
C GLY A 329 -3.02 4.32 -10.61
N THR A 330 -2.00 3.65 -10.08
CA THR A 330 -1.26 4.05 -8.86
C THR A 330 -0.77 5.51 -8.85
N LEU A 331 -0.31 6.04 -9.98
CA LEU A 331 0.19 7.41 -10.09
C LEU A 331 -0.78 8.35 -10.83
N GLY A 332 -2.02 7.90 -11.08
CA GLY A 332 -2.99 8.62 -11.90
C GLY A 332 -3.84 9.65 -11.18
N LEU A 333 -3.66 9.81 -9.84
CA LEU A 333 -4.36 10.83 -9.05
C LEU A 333 -3.38 11.83 -8.40
N PRO A 334 -2.58 12.59 -9.18
CA PRO A 334 -1.75 13.64 -8.62
C PRO A 334 -2.61 14.76 -8.03
N ALA A 335 -2.00 15.65 -7.22
CA ALA A 335 -2.70 16.71 -6.50
C ALA A 335 -3.60 17.57 -7.39
N SER A 336 -3.13 17.95 -8.59
CA SER A 336 -3.89 18.76 -9.55
C SER A 336 -5.15 18.03 -10.02
N LYS A 337 -5.05 16.73 -10.31
CA LYS A 337 -6.16 15.89 -10.75
C LYS A 337 -7.17 15.66 -9.63
N ALA A 338 -6.68 15.35 -8.42
CA ALA A 338 -7.52 15.19 -7.24
C ALA A 338 -8.32 16.48 -6.95
N GLN A 339 -7.67 17.65 -7.04
CA GLN A 339 -8.33 18.95 -6.88
C GLN A 339 -9.39 19.24 -7.96
N GLU A 340 -9.07 18.95 -9.23
CA GLU A 340 -10.02 19.08 -10.34
C GLU A 340 -11.26 18.22 -10.14
N MET A 341 -11.06 16.97 -9.78
CA MET A 341 -12.15 15.99 -9.57
C MET A 341 -12.99 16.34 -8.34
N ALA A 342 -12.37 16.77 -7.24
CA ALA A 342 -13.09 17.24 -6.05
C ALA A 342 -13.93 18.48 -6.36
N ALA A 343 -13.38 19.46 -7.09
CA ALA A 343 -14.13 20.65 -7.51
C ALA A 343 -15.31 20.28 -8.42
N THR A 344 -15.12 19.34 -9.35
CA THR A 344 -16.19 18.81 -10.22
C THR A 344 -17.29 18.12 -9.40
N ALA A 345 -16.94 17.47 -8.29
CA ALA A 345 -17.89 16.87 -7.38
C ALA A 345 -18.65 17.88 -6.49
N GLY A 346 -18.25 19.16 -6.50
CA GLY A 346 -18.94 20.23 -5.76
C GLY A 346 -18.27 20.63 -4.45
N PHE A 347 -17.02 20.23 -4.24
CA PHE A 347 -16.21 20.72 -3.11
C PHE A 347 -15.57 22.07 -3.47
N SER A 348 -15.54 23.02 -2.53
CA SER A 348 -15.05 24.36 -2.76
C SER A 348 -13.65 24.62 -2.22
N GLN A 349 -13.19 23.78 -1.28
CA GLN A 349 -11.90 23.93 -0.63
C GLN A 349 -11.09 22.64 -0.77
N PHE A 350 -9.82 22.81 -1.17
CA PHE A 350 -8.85 21.72 -1.31
C PHE A 350 -7.50 22.21 -0.76
N ARG A 351 -7.06 21.65 0.33
CA ARG A 351 -5.80 21.99 1.00
C ARG A 351 -4.88 20.77 1.09
N LYS A 352 -3.70 20.87 0.50
CA LYS A 352 -2.65 19.88 0.76
C LYS A 352 -2.12 20.08 2.19
N MET A 353 -2.10 19.01 2.97
CA MET A 353 -1.60 19.01 4.33
C MET A 353 -0.09 18.82 4.35
N ASP A 354 0.58 19.40 5.35
CA ASP A 354 2.01 19.23 5.58
C ASP A 354 2.24 18.01 6.50
N VAL A 355 1.98 16.83 5.95
CA VAL A 355 2.22 15.54 6.61
C VAL A 355 3.39 14.86 5.90
N ASP A 356 4.45 14.55 6.65
CA ASP A 356 5.59 13.82 6.12
C ASP A 356 5.26 12.32 6.01
N HIS A 357 5.20 11.84 4.77
CA HIS A 357 5.02 10.44 4.44
C HIS A 357 5.81 10.10 3.18
N SER A 358 6.45 8.95 3.13
CA SER A 358 7.33 8.58 2.01
C SER A 358 6.58 8.39 0.68
N VAL A 359 5.35 7.89 0.72
CA VAL A 359 4.57 7.43 -0.44
C VAL A 359 3.31 8.26 -0.65
N ASN A 360 2.61 8.68 0.41
CA ASN A 360 1.30 9.31 0.34
C ASN A 360 1.32 10.83 0.46
N ALA A 361 0.34 11.47 -0.14
CA ALA A 361 -0.04 12.86 0.07
C ALA A 361 -1.40 12.92 0.78
N PHE A 362 -1.58 13.94 1.61
CA PHE A 362 -2.75 14.14 2.46
C PHE A 362 -3.43 15.44 2.05
N TYR A 363 -4.74 15.40 1.91
CA TYR A 363 -5.55 16.55 1.51
C TYR A 363 -6.75 16.69 2.41
N GLU A 364 -6.96 17.89 2.91
CA GLU A 364 -8.20 18.31 3.54
C GLU A 364 -9.12 18.91 2.49
N ILE A 365 -10.33 18.40 2.39
CA ILE A 365 -11.33 18.81 1.42
C ILE A 365 -12.60 19.21 2.15
N ARG A 366 -13.19 20.34 1.78
CA ARG A 366 -14.42 20.87 2.39
C ARG A 366 -15.41 21.33 1.33
N VAL A 367 -16.66 21.36 1.73
CA VAL A 367 -17.79 21.84 0.92
C VAL A 367 -17.69 23.32 0.63
#